data_0b4da7a306d74519f758dd211686546f
#
_entry.id   0b4da7a306d74519f758dd211686546f
#
_cell.length_a   1.000
_cell.length_b   1.000
_cell.length_c   1.000
_cell.angle_alpha   90.00
_cell.angle_beta   90.00
_cell.angle_gamma   90.00
#
_symmetry.space_group_name_H-M   'P 1'
#
loop_
_entity.id
_entity.type
_entity.pdbx_description
1 polymer ?
#
loop_
_entity_poly.entity_id
_entity_poly.type
_entity_poly.pdbx_seq_one_letter_code
_entity_poly.pdbx_strand_id
1 'polypeptide(L)'
;STPIKSSAASDVYKRQDISKCMKVLRDEYNGKIPTDFKSILSLPGVGRKSANLIMGDVFGKPAIVTDTHCIRLVNRIGLVDGIKDPKKVEMALWEIVPPEEGSDFCHRLVWHGRDVCTARTKPHCERCCLNDICAQII
;
A
#
# COMPACT_ATOMS: atom_id res chain seq x y z
N SER A 1 11.97 -26.98 3.25
CA SER A 1 11.17 -27.34 2.06
C SER A 1 9.83 -26.61 1.96
N THR A 2 9.28 -26.13 3.08
CA THR A 2 8.00 -25.40 3.12
C THR A 2 8.01 -24.03 2.42
N PRO A 3 9.09 -23.21 2.46
CA PRO A 3 9.07 -21.91 1.77
C PRO A 3 8.96 -22.01 0.24
N ILE A 4 9.56 -23.03 -0.37
CA ILE A 4 9.54 -23.23 -1.83
C ILE A 4 8.15 -23.62 -2.32
N LYS A 5 7.48 -24.52 -1.60
CA LYS A 5 6.11 -24.94 -1.93
C LYS A 5 5.12 -23.78 -1.77
N SER A 6 5.29 -22.96 -0.75
CA SER A 6 4.46 -21.77 -0.51
C SER A 6 4.63 -20.74 -1.64
N SER A 7 5.86 -20.50 -2.09
CA SER A 7 6.14 -19.59 -3.20
C SER A 7 5.53 -20.07 -4.51
N ALA A 8 5.71 -21.34 -4.86
CA ALA A 8 5.15 -21.93 -6.09
C ALA A 8 3.63 -21.88 -6.10
N ALA A 9 2.97 -22.19 -4.97
CA ALA A 9 1.52 -22.09 -4.84
C ALA A 9 1.04 -20.65 -5.01
N SER A 10 1.73 -19.69 -4.40
CA SER A 10 1.43 -18.26 -4.55
C SER A 10 1.53 -17.81 -6.01
N ASP A 11 2.55 -18.26 -6.74
CA ASP A 11 2.72 -17.91 -8.15
C ASP A 11 1.61 -18.48 -9.04
N VAL A 12 1.16 -19.70 -8.76
CA VAL A 12 0.02 -20.31 -9.46
C VAL A 12 -1.27 -19.51 -9.22
N TYR A 13 -1.56 -19.14 -7.97
CA TYR A 13 -2.73 -18.32 -7.64
C TYR A 13 -2.66 -16.94 -8.29
N LYS A 14 -1.50 -16.29 -8.30
CA LYS A 14 -1.31 -15.00 -8.96
C LYS A 14 -1.59 -15.08 -10.46
N ARG A 15 -1.12 -16.13 -11.13
CA ARG A 15 -1.39 -16.36 -12.55
C ARG A 15 -2.88 -16.58 -12.82
N GLN A 16 -3.56 -17.35 -11.98
CA GLN A 16 -5.00 -17.57 -12.10
C GLN A 16 -5.79 -16.28 -11.90
N ASP A 17 -5.41 -15.47 -10.91
CA ASP A 17 -6.07 -14.20 -10.64
C ASP A 17 -5.86 -13.21 -11.79
N ILE A 18 -4.66 -13.12 -12.34
CA ILE A 18 -4.37 -12.28 -13.51
C ILE A 18 -5.22 -12.71 -14.70
N SER A 19 -5.27 -14.01 -14.99
CA SER A 19 -6.08 -14.54 -16.09
C SER A 19 -7.56 -14.23 -15.91
N LYS A 20 -8.11 -14.45 -14.71
CA LYS A 20 -9.50 -14.15 -14.40
C LYS A 20 -9.79 -12.65 -14.50
N CYS A 21 -8.89 -11.82 -13.97
CA CYS A 21 -9.01 -10.37 -14.02
C CYS A 21 -9.07 -9.87 -15.47
N MET A 22 -8.18 -10.36 -16.32
CA MET A 22 -8.15 -9.98 -17.75
C MET A 22 -9.42 -10.41 -18.49
N LYS A 23 -9.98 -11.57 -18.17
CA LYS A 23 -11.26 -12.03 -18.73
C LYS A 23 -12.42 -11.14 -18.31
N VAL A 24 -12.48 -10.76 -17.04
CA VAL A 24 -13.51 -9.84 -16.50
C VAL A 24 -13.40 -8.48 -17.18
N LEU A 25 -12.19 -7.93 -17.31
CA LEU A 25 -11.98 -6.65 -18.00
C LEU A 25 -12.44 -6.72 -19.46
N ARG A 26 -12.13 -7.80 -20.15
CA ARG A 26 -12.57 -8.00 -21.54
C ARG A 26 -14.10 -8.11 -21.65
N ASP A 27 -14.72 -8.93 -20.82
CA ASP A 27 -16.12 -9.34 -20.96
C ASP A 27 -17.10 -8.34 -20.33
N GLU A 28 -16.73 -7.69 -19.24
CA GLU A 28 -17.61 -6.78 -18.49
C GLU A 28 -17.27 -5.29 -18.64
N TYR A 29 -16.04 -4.97 -18.99
CA TYR A 29 -15.54 -3.59 -19.08
C TYR A 29 -14.97 -3.20 -20.44
N ASN A 30 -15.21 -3.99 -21.48
CA ASN A 30 -14.74 -3.74 -22.87
C ASN A 30 -13.22 -3.51 -22.96
N GLY A 31 -12.45 -4.23 -22.15
CA GLY A 31 -10.99 -4.11 -22.10
C GLY A 31 -10.46 -2.86 -21.40
N LYS A 32 -11.31 -2.07 -20.77
CA LYS A 32 -10.93 -0.86 -20.04
C LYS A 32 -10.93 -1.10 -18.53
N ILE A 33 -10.04 -0.43 -17.82
CA ILE A 33 -10.03 -0.48 -16.35
C ILE A 33 -11.14 0.44 -15.83
N PRO A 34 -12.04 -0.05 -14.93
CA PRO A 34 -13.05 0.80 -14.33
C PRO A 34 -12.40 1.92 -13.52
N THR A 35 -13.09 3.06 -13.39
CA THR A 35 -12.52 4.26 -12.79
C THR A 35 -12.98 4.50 -11.34
N ASP A 36 -13.89 3.68 -10.83
CA ASP A 36 -14.36 3.77 -9.45
C ASP A 36 -13.72 2.70 -8.56
N PHE A 37 -13.47 3.04 -7.31
CA PHE A 37 -12.79 2.17 -6.35
C PHE A 37 -13.52 0.83 -6.15
N LYS A 38 -14.85 0.88 -6.02
CA LYS A 38 -15.65 -0.32 -5.77
C LYS A 38 -15.53 -1.34 -6.91
N SER A 39 -15.60 -0.88 -8.15
CA SER A 39 -15.46 -1.75 -9.33
C SER A 39 -14.05 -2.31 -9.46
N ILE A 40 -13.02 -1.49 -9.21
CA ILE A 40 -11.62 -1.95 -9.21
C ILE A 40 -11.42 -3.01 -8.12
N LEU A 41 -11.94 -2.79 -6.93
CA LEU A 41 -11.81 -3.71 -5.80
C LEU A 41 -12.53 -5.05 -6.07
N SER A 42 -13.55 -5.07 -6.91
CA SER A 42 -14.28 -6.29 -7.28
C SER A 42 -13.53 -7.15 -8.30
N LEU A 43 -12.48 -6.66 -8.93
CA LEU A 43 -11.71 -7.42 -9.91
C LEU A 43 -10.96 -8.58 -9.24
N PRO A 44 -10.87 -9.76 -9.91
CA PRO A 44 -10.14 -10.89 -9.37
C PRO A 44 -8.70 -10.56 -9.02
N GLY A 45 -8.25 -10.91 -7.82
CA GLY A 45 -6.90 -10.69 -7.35
C GLY A 45 -6.58 -9.25 -6.92
N VAL A 46 -7.53 -8.33 -6.97
CA VAL A 46 -7.33 -6.94 -6.58
C VAL A 46 -7.85 -6.71 -5.16
N GLY A 47 -6.92 -6.50 -4.23
CA GLY A 47 -7.24 -6.08 -2.86
C GLY A 47 -7.24 -4.55 -2.72
N ARG A 48 -7.50 -4.07 -1.48
CA ARG A 48 -7.54 -2.62 -1.19
C ARG A 48 -6.24 -1.90 -1.54
N LYS A 49 -5.10 -2.52 -1.25
CA LYS A 49 -3.80 -1.94 -1.57
C LYS A 49 -3.64 -1.69 -3.07
N SER A 50 -3.91 -2.71 -3.88
CA SER A 50 -3.83 -2.60 -5.34
C SER A 50 -4.87 -1.65 -5.90
N ALA A 51 -6.09 -1.66 -5.37
CA ALA A 51 -7.14 -0.74 -5.79
C ALA A 51 -6.75 0.71 -5.52
N ASN A 52 -6.22 1.01 -4.33
CA ASN A 52 -5.72 2.35 -4.00
C ASN A 52 -4.54 2.76 -4.89
N LEU A 53 -3.64 1.83 -5.17
CA LEU A 53 -2.50 2.10 -6.05
C LEU A 53 -2.97 2.49 -7.46
N ILE A 54 -3.94 1.78 -8.01
CA ILE A 54 -4.53 2.08 -9.31
C ILE A 54 -5.23 3.44 -9.28
N MET A 55 -6.01 3.72 -8.25
CA MET A 55 -6.70 5.01 -8.10
C MET A 55 -5.71 6.18 -8.09
N GLY A 56 -4.63 6.07 -7.33
CA GLY A 56 -3.64 7.13 -7.22
C GLY A 56 -2.73 7.24 -8.44
N ASP A 57 -2.12 6.14 -8.84
CA ASP A 57 -1.06 6.16 -9.87
C ASP A 57 -1.60 6.17 -11.30
N VAL A 58 -2.73 5.51 -11.56
CA VAL A 58 -3.30 5.46 -12.92
C VAL A 58 -4.28 6.61 -13.15
N PHE A 59 -5.15 6.88 -12.19
CA PHE A 59 -6.22 7.86 -12.37
C PHE A 59 -5.98 9.21 -11.68
N GLY A 60 -4.89 9.35 -10.91
CA GLY A 60 -4.58 10.59 -10.21
C GLY A 60 -5.63 11.00 -9.17
N LYS A 61 -6.39 10.06 -8.65
CA LYS A 61 -7.42 10.29 -7.65
C LYS A 61 -6.85 10.12 -6.24
N PRO A 62 -7.50 10.69 -5.20
CA PRO A 62 -7.08 10.48 -3.82
C PRO A 62 -6.96 9.00 -3.48
N ALA A 63 -5.83 8.61 -2.88
CA ALA A 63 -5.55 7.23 -2.50
C ALA A 63 -4.60 7.17 -1.30
N ILE A 64 -4.79 6.17 -0.45
CA ILE A 64 -3.88 5.82 0.64
C ILE A 64 -3.48 4.37 0.46
N VAL A 65 -2.19 4.12 0.18
CA VAL A 65 -1.65 2.77 -0.01
C VAL A 65 -0.91 2.34 1.25
N THR A 66 -1.50 1.42 2.00
CA THR A 66 -0.93 0.92 3.26
C THR A 66 -0.09 -0.33 3.03
N ASP A 67 1.12 -0.15 2.53
CA ASP A 67 2.10 -1.22 2.42
C ASP A 67 2.87 -1.41 3.74
N THR A 68 3.80 -2.34 3.75
CA THR A 68 4.60 -2.63 4.95
C THR A 68 5.44 -1.42 5.41
N HIS A 69 5.94 -0.62 4.48
CA HIS A 69 6.68 0.61 4.81
C HIS A 69 5.77 1.65 5.45
N CYS A 70 4.61 1.88 4.86
CA CYS A 70 3.62 2.82 5.39
C CYS A 70 3.22 2.46 6.82
N ILE A 71 2.79 1.23 7.06
CA ILE A 71 2.36 0.75 8.37
C ILE A 71 3.49 0.91 9.41
N ARG A 72 4.71 0.52 9.06
CA ARG A 72 5.85 0.64 9.96
C ARG A 72 6.16 2.10 10.30
N LEU A 73 6.25 2.95 9.28
CA LEU A 73 6.66 4.34 9.49
C LEU A 73 5.61 5.16 10.24
N VAL A 74 4.33 5.04 9.90
CA VAL A 74 3.28 5.81 10.59
C VAL A 74 3.18 5.45 12.06
N ASN A 75 3.48 4.20 12.42
CA ASN A 75 3.58 3.78 13.83
C ASN A 75 4.84 4.35 14.51
N ARG A 76 6.00 4.27 13.85
CA ARG A 76 7.26 4.80 14.40
C ARG A 76 7.24 6.31 14.58
N ILE A 77 6.66 7.02 13.63
CA ILE A 77 6.54 8.48 13.66
C ILE A 77 5.53 8.92 14.74
N GLY A 78 4.55 8.09 15.03
CA GLY A 78 3.50 8.39 16.01
C GLY A 78 2.23 8.97 15.39
N LEU A 79 2.04 8.81 14.09
CA LEU A 79 0.81 9.24 13.42
C LEU A 79 -0.38 8.32 13.75
N VAL A 80 -0.09 7.06 14.01
CA VAL A 80 -1.06 6.08 14.53
C VAL A 80 -0.44 5.35 15.72
N ASP A 81 -1.26 4.77 16.56
CA ASP A 81 -0.82 4.14 17.80
C ASP A 81 -1.04 2.62 17.77
N GLY A 82 0.02 1.89 17.44
CA GLY A 82 0.05 0.43 17.47
C GLY A 82 -0.90 -0.28 16.52
N ILE A 83 -1.38 0.40 15.48
CA ILE A 83 -2.30 -0.17 14.50
C ILE A 83 -1.51 -0.91 13.42
N LYS A 84 -1.74 -2.21 13.26
CA LYS A 84 -1.04 -3.04 12.28
C LYS A 84 -1.94 -3.53 11.14
N ASP A 85 -3.24 -3.51 11.32
CA ASP A 85 -4.19 -3.89 10.28
C ASP A 85 -4.19 -2.86 9.15
N PRO A 86 -3.92 -3.27 7.90
CA PRO A 86 -3.79 -2.33 6.78
C PRO A 86 -5.01 -1.44 6.56
N LYS A 87 -6.22 -2.00 6.66
CA LYS A 87 -7.46 -1.23 6.49
C LYS A 87 -7.65 -0.20 7.60
N LYS A 88 -7.35 -0.57 8.84
CA LYS A 88 -7.45 0.35 9.98
C LYS A 88 -6.43 1.49 9.86
N VAL A 89 -5.23 1.19 9.41
CA VAL A 89 -4.21 2.22 9.13
C VAL A 89 -4.69 3.14 8.01
N GLU A 90 -5.21 2.60 6.93
CA GLU A 90 -5.78 3.39 5.83
C GLU A 90 -6.86 4.34 6.34
N MET A 91 -7.82 3.85 7.11
CA MET A 91 -8.91 4.67 7.65
C MET A 91 -8.40 5.78 8.58
N ALA A 92 -7.43 5.47 9.43
CA ALA A 92 -6.82 6.46 10.32
C ALA A 92 -6.09 7.55 9.53
N LEU A 93 -5.37 7.17 8.47
CA LEU A 93 -4.64 8.12 7.63
C LEU A 93 -5.55 9.03 6.81
N TRP A 94 -6.74 8.55 6.38
CA TRP A 94 -7.71 9.40 5.70
C TRP A 94 -8.17 10.60 6.55
N GLU A 95 -8.15 10.48 7.87
CA GLU A 95 -8.49 11.56 8.80
C GLU A 95 -7.37 12.57 9.01
N ILE A 96 -6.12 12.18 8.74
CA ILE A 96 -4.92 12.96 9.04
C ILE A 96 -4.34 13.61 7.78
N VAL A 97 -4.29 12.85 6.68
CA VAL A 97 -3.66 13.25 5.42
C VAL A 97 -4.69 13.89 4.50
N PRO A 98 -4.45 15.10 3.99
CA PRO A 98 -5.32 15.68 2.96
C PRO A 98 -5.47 14.71 1.78
N PRO A 99 -6.71 14.49 1.28
CA PRO A 99 -6.95 13.50 0.24
C PRO A 99 -6.05 13.66 -1.01
N GLU A 100 -5.82 14.89 -1.44
CA GLU A 100 -4.98 15.21 -2.60
C GLU A 100 -3.50 14.88 -2.40
N GLU A 101 -3.04 14.74 -1.16
CA GLU A 101 -1.65 14.40 -0.83
C GLU A 101 -1.44 12.92 -0.52
N GLY A 102 -2.49 12.13 -0.44
CA GLY A 102 -2.44 10.75 0.03
C GLY A 102 -1.49 9.86 -0.76
N SER A 103 -1.55 9.91 -2.09
CA SER A 103 -0.70 9.10 -2.95
C SER A 103 0.78 9.47 -2.80
N ASP A 104 1.12 10.75 -2.86
CA ASP A 104 2.49 11.23 -2.68
C ASP A 104 3.04 10.93 -1.29
N PHE A 105 2.22 11.10 -0.27
CA PHE A 105 2.56 10.74 1.11
C PHE A 105 2.98 9.28 1.21
N CYS A 106 2.20 8.37 0.65
CA CYS A 106 2.51 6.94 0.67
C CYS A 106 3.79 6.61 -0.11
N HIS A 107 4.00 7.21 -1.27
CA HIS A 107 5.22 7.03 -2.05
C HIS A 107 6.46 7.53 -1.30
N ARG A 108 6.37 8.68 -0.66
CA ARG A 108 7.46 9.22 0.17
C ARG A 108 7.80 8.30 1.33
N LEU A 109 6.81 7.70 1.97
CA LEU A 109 7.04 6.73 3.04
C LEU A 109 7.77 5.47 2.54
N VAL A 110 7.47 5.01 1.34
CA VAL A 110 8.19 3.85 0.76
C VAL A 110 9.67 4.17 0.57
N TRP A 111 9.99 5.29 -0.06
CA TRP A 111 11.38 5.71 -0.28
C TRP A 111 12.11 5.95 1.04
N HIS A 112 11.49 6.67 1.96
CA HIS A 112 12.06 6.94 3.27
C HIS A 112 12.27 5.65 4.08
N GLY A 113 11.34 4.71 3.99
CA GLY A 113 11.43 3.42 4.65
C GLY A 113 12.52 2.49 4.08
N ARG A 114 12.85 2.64 2.82
CA ARG A 114 13.94 1.89 2.19
C ARG A 114 15.31 2.46 2.51
N ASP A 115 15.42 3.77 2.57
CA ASP A 115 16.71 4.46 2.63
C ASP A 115 17.10 4.91 4.05
N VAL A 116 16.16 5.41 4.82
CA VAL A 116 16.43 6.03 6.14
C VAL A 116 15.81 5.25 7.29
N CYS A 117 14.49 5.10 7.30
CA CYS A 117 13.75 4.43 8.38
C CYS A 117 13.61 2.93 8.10
N THR A 118 14.72 2.23 8.08
CA THR A 118 14.85 0.84 7.64
C THR A 118 14.23 -0.16 8.61
N ALA A 119 13.81 -1.34 8.09
CA ALA A 119 13.15 -2.37 8.87
C ALA A 119 14.14 -3.35 9.53
N ARG A 120 15.15 -3.79 8.77
CA ARG A 120 16.06 -4.86 9.18
C ARG A 120 17.30 -4.38 9.92
N THR A 121 17.63 -3.11 9.76
CA THR A 121 18.76 -2.47 10.42
C THR A 121 18.26 -1.35 11.30
N LYS A 122 19.12 -0.84 12.21
CA LYS A 122 18.79 0.33 13.01
C LYS A 122 18.45 1.50 12.09
N PRO A 123 17.32 2.18 12.29
CA PRO A 123 16.98 3.36 11.50
C PRO A 123 18.05 4.44 11.60
N HIS A 124 18.27 5.15 10.51
CA HIS A 124 19.26 6.24 10.43
C HIS A 124 18.65 7.56 10.90
N CYS A 125 18.24 7.61 12.18
CA CYS A 125 17.57 8.79 12.75
C CYS A 125 18.46 10.05 12.70
N GLU A 126 19.78 9.88 12.76
CA GLU A 126 20.75 10.97 12.71
C GLU A 126 20.73 11.77 11.40
N ARG A 127 20.27 11.15 10.31
CA ARG A 127 20.13 11.83 9.01
C ARG A 127 18.66 11.93 8.55
N CYS A 128 17.73 11.65 9.44
CA CYS A 128 16.32 11.69 9.14
C CYS A 128 15.78 13.12 9.20
N CYS A 129 15.08 13.54 8.14
CA CYS A 129 14.46 14.87 8.10
C CYS A 129 13.32 15.04 9.09
N LEU A 130 12.81 13.94 9.67
CA LEU A 130 11.73 13.95 10.65
C LEU A 130 12.24 13.80 12.09
N ASN A 131 13.55 13.80 12.31
CA ASN A 131 14.12 13.48 13.61
C ASN A 131 13.58 14.36 14.74
N ASP A 132 13.35 15.63 14.47
CA ASP A 132 12.90 16.60 15.49
C ASP A 132 11.43 16.44 15.89
N ILE A 133 10.61 15.84 15.04
CA ILE A 133 9.16 15.70 15.26
C ILE A 133 8.69 14.26 15.41
N CYS A 134 9.55 13.29 15.12
CA CYS A 134 9.21 11.87 15.17
C CYS A 134 9.14 11.37 16.61
N ALA A 135 8.12 10.58 16.94
CA ALA A 135 7.98 9.94 18.26
C ALA A 135 9.04 8.84 18.50
N GLN A 136 9.72 8.38 17.43
CA GLN A 136 10.78 7.36 17.49
C GLN A 136 10.36 6.06 18.22
N ILE A 137 9.15 5.60 17.96
CA ILE A 137 8.61 4.35 18.49
C ILE A 137 9.18 3.19 17.68
N ILE A 138 10.35 2.68 18.09
CA ILE A 138 11.10 1.67 17.36
C ILE A 138 11.09 0.33 18.10
#